data_8528251b4b631b446ab75737c6dfbb76
#
_entry.id   8528251b4b631b446ab75737c6dfbb76
#
_cell.length_a   1.000
_cell.length_b   1.000
_cell.length_c   1.000
_cell.angle_alpha   90.00
_cell.angle_beta   90.00
_cell.angle_gamma   90.00
#
_symmetry.space_group_name_H-M   'P 1'
#
loop_
_entity.id
_entity.type
_entity.pdbx_description
1 polymer ?
#
loop_
_entity_poly.entity_id
_entity_poly.type
_entity_poly.pdbx_seq_one_letter_code
_entity_poly.pdbx_strand_id
1 'polypeptide(L)'
;MRRIALLAAFVLAVSVAVIYFTFDIRALDYLAMFSSWSVLCALGMLAIGLFFDGVRLFTLARITGEELSLTDVIKVVLSNYFLALITPGATGGAIAQVMFMRRAGVPVARSTLIILVRTIMSLSLIHI
;
A
#
# COMPACT_ATOMS: atom_id res chain seq x y z
N MET A 1 24.26 -4.29 -9.37
CA MET A 1 23.61 -5.56 -9.08
C MET A 1 23.99 -6.13 -7.70
N ARG A 2 25.28 -6.27 -7.36
CA ARG A 2 25.74 -6.85 -6.07
C ARG A 2 25.22 -6.11 -4.81
N ARG A 3 25.15 -4.78 -4.83
CA ARG A 3 24.63 -3.97 -3.70
C ARG A 3 23.12 -4.13 -3.49
N ILE A 4 22.36 -4.26 -4.57
CA ILE A 4 20.91 -4.49 -4.51
C ILE A 4 20.62 -5.90 -3.98
N ALA A 5 21.39 -6.90 -4.40
CA ALA A 5 21.29 -8.26 -3.88
C ALA A 5 21.63 -8.34 -2.38
N LEU A 6 22.64 -7.61 -1.93
CA LEU A 6 23.00 -7.52 -0.51
C LEU A 6 21.91 -6.85 0.33
N LEU A 7 21.31 -5.76 -0.16
CA LEU A 7 20.19 -5.10 0.51
C LEU A 7 18.97 -6.02 0.56
N ALA A 8 18.65 -6.71 -0.53
CA ALA A 8 17.54 -7.66 -0.56
C ALA A 8 17.78 -8.83 0.41
N ALA A 9 18.99 -9.38 0.45
CA ALA A 9 19.36 -10.43 1.38
C ALA A 9 19.30 -9.96 2.84
N PHE A 10 19.75 -8.75 3.13
CA PHE A 10 19.65 -8.15 4.48
C PHE A 10 18.19 -7.97 4.92
N VAL A 11 17.34 -7.43 4.05
CA VAL A 11 15.90 -7.26 4.32
C VAL A 11 15.24 -8.62 4.58
N LEU A 12 15.55 -9.62 3.75
CA LEU A 12 15.02 -10.97 3.92
C LEU A 12 15.49 -11.61 5.23
N ALA A 13 16.76 -11.46 5.58
CA ALA A 13 17.32 -11.95 6.83
C ALA A 13 16.66 -11.30 8.06
N VAL A 14 16.45 -9.98 8.03
CA VAL A 14 15.75 -9.25 9.09
C VAL A 14 14.30 -9.71 9.20
N SER A 15 13.61 -9.87 8.06
CA SER A 15 12.21 -10.36 8.06
C SER A 15 12.10 -11.76 8.64
N VAL A 16 13.00 -12.68 8.27
CA VAL A 16 13.04 -14.05 8.81
C VAL A 16 13.36 -14.02 10.31
N ALA A 17 14.31 -13.19 10.75
CA ALA A 17 14.65 -13.04 12.16
C ALA A 17 13.45 -12.53 12.96
N VAL A 18 12.76 -11.50 12.48
CA VAL A 18 11.55 -10.95 13.13
C VAL A 18 10.48 -12.05 13.23
N ILE A 19 10.21 -12.78 12.16
CA ILE A 19 9.24 -13.88 12.18
C ILE A 19 9.67 -14.93 13.21
N TYR A 20 10.92 -15.37 13.21
CA TYR A 20 11.44 -16.38 14.11
C TYR A 20 11.32 -16.00 15.59
N PHE A 21 11.62 -14.74 15.94
CA PHE A 21 11.54 -14.24 17.32
C PHE A 21 10.14 -13.84 17.76
N THR A 22 9.24 -13.52 16.82
CA THR A 22 7.88 -13.01 17.13
C THR A 22 6.82 -14.09 16.92
N PHE A 23 7.13 -15.13 16.14
CA PHE A 23 6.17 -16.20 15.84
C PHE A 23 6.01 -17.13 17.04
N ASP A 24 4.93 -16.94 17.77
CA ASP A 24 4.47 -17.90 18.80
C ASP A 24 3.54 -18.92 18.14
N ILE A 25 3.86 -20.20 18.29
CA ILE A 25 3.01 -21.30 17.80
C ILE A 25 1.59 -21.19 18.35
N ARG A 26 1.42 -20.62 19.55
CA ARG A 26 0.11 -20.33 20.14
C ARG A 26 -0.72 -19.35 19.32
N ALA A 27 -0.09 -18.53 18.48
CA ALA A 27 -0.80 -17.65 17.55
C ALA A 27 -1.65 -18.43 16.54
N LEU A 28 -1.27 -19.65 16.18
CA LEU A 28 -2.06 -20.54 15.31
C LEU A 28 -3.33 -21.02 15.99
N ASP A 29 -3.28 -21.28 17.29
CA ASP A 29 -4.47 -21.69 18.07
C ASP A 29 -5.47 -20.53 18.15
N TYR A 30 -4.98 -19.28 18.28
CA TYR A 30 -5.83 -18.09 18.22
C TYR A 30 -6.44 -17.88 16.83
N LEU A 31 -5.74 -18.22 15.74
CA LEU A 31 -6.30 -18.17 14.38
C LEU A 31 -7.47 -19.14 14.21
N ALA A 32 -7.40 -20.32 14.87
CA ALA A 32 -8.49 -21.29 14.86
C ALA A 32 -9.75 -20.81 15.62
N MET A 33 -9.60 -19.86 16.54
CA MET A 33 -10.71 -19.22 17.26
C MET A 33 -11.40 -18.11 16.45
N PHE A 34 -10.79 -17.65 15.35
CA PHE A 34 -11.44 -16.65 14.49
C PHE A 34 -12.65 -17.26 13.78
N SER A 35 -13.82 -16.75 14.12
CA SER A 35 -15.03 -17.10 13.40
C SER A 35 -14.90 -16.70 11.93
N SER A 36 -15.34 -17.55 11.01
CA SER A 36 -15.38 -17.26 9.57
C SER A 36 -16.10 -15.95 9.27
N TRP A 37 -17.08 -15.59 10.10
CA TRP A 37 -17.80 -14.32 10.02
C TRP A 37 -16.91 -13.11 10.31
N SER A 38 -16.01 -13.19 11.28
CA SER A 38 -15.06 -12.12 11.59
C SER A 38 -14.10 -11.84 10.45
N VAL A 39 -13.65 -12.91 9.78
CA VAL A 39 -12.77 -12.79 8.59
C VAL A 39 -13.53 -12.13 7.43
N LEU A 40 -14.78 -12.52 7.19
CA LEU A 40 -15.62 -11.90 6.16
C LEU A 40 -15.85 -10.39 6.44
N CYS A 41 -16.14 -10.04 7.70
CA CYS A 41 -16.29 -8.63 8.09
C CYS A 41 -14.99 -7.85 7.88
N ALA A 42 -13.85 -8.41 8.26
CA ALA A 42 -12.54 -7.76 8.07
C ALA A 42 -12.21 -7.55 6.58
N LEU A 43 -12.48 -8.55 5.73
CA LEU A 43 -12.31 -8.43 4.28
C LEU A 43 -13.27 -7.39 3.68
N GLY A 44 -14.51 -7.34 4.16
CA GLY A 44 -15.48 -6.32 3.77
C GLY A 44 -15.01 -4.90 4.11
N MET A 45 -14.52 -4.70 5.33
CA MET A 45 -13.97 -3.41 5.75
C MET A 45 -12.73 -3.02 4.94
N LEU A 46 -11.85 -3.98 4.66
CA LEU A 46 -10.70 -3.76 3.79
C LEU A 46 -11.12 -3.33 2.38
N ALA A 47 -12.10 -4.01 1.80
CA ALA A 47 -12.61 -3.66 0.47
C ALA A 47 -13.22 -2.24 0.43
N ILE A 48 -13.97 -1.87 1.46
CA ILE A 48 -14.53 -0.51 1.62
C ILE A 48 -13.38 0.51 1.73
N GLY A 49 -12.37 0.24 2.54
CA GLY A 49 -11.19 1.11 2.68
C GLY A 49 -10.46 1.31 1.35
N LEU A 50 -10.21 0.24 0.60
CA LEU A 50 -9.60 0.29 -0.73
C LEU A 50 -10.45 1.07 -1.74
N PHE A 51 -11.77 0.93 -1.67
CA PHE A 51 -12.70 1.67 -2.51
C PHE A 51 -12.61 3.18 -2.25
N PHE A 52 -12.70 3.61 -0.99
CA PHE A 52 -12.58 5.03 -0.65
C PHE A 52 -11.21 5.60 -1.00
N ASP A 53 -10.16 4.82 -0.83
CA ASP A 53 -8.81 5.22 -1.22
C ASP A 53 -8.69 5.40 -2.74
N GLY A 54 -9.31 4.55 -3.52
CA GLY A 54 -9.43 4.68 -4.98
C GLY A 54 -10.21 5.92 -5.40
N VAL A 55 -11.36 6.18 -4.78
CA VAL A 55 -12.18 7.37 -5.05
C VAL A 55 -11.39 8.64 -4.75
N ARG A 56 -10.65 8.66 -3.64
CA ARG A 56 -9.79 9.78 -3.28
C ARG A 56 -8.70 10.03 -4.30
N LEU A 57 -8.01 8.97 -4.75
CA LEU A 57 -6.98 9.08 -5.79
C LEU A 57 -7.57 9.60 -7.10
N PHE A 58 -8.72 9.07 -7.51
CA PHE A 58 -9.42 9.49 -8.72
C PHE A 58 -9.83 10.97 -8.66
N THR A 59 -10.36 11.41 -7.53
CA THR A 59 -10.76 12.82 -7.34
C THR A 59 -9.56 13.75 -7.38
N LEU A 60 -8.45 13.40 -6.71
CA LEU A 60 -7.22 14.19 -6.73
C LEU A 60 -6.62 14.27 -8.14
N ALA A 61 -6.61 13.19 -8.89
CA ALA A 61 -6.16 13.18 -10.28
C ALA A 61 -7.00 14.12 -11.15
N ARG A 62 -8.32 14.10 -11.02
CA ARG A 62 -9.22 15.02 -11.74
C ARG A 62 -8.99 16.48 -11.38
N ILE A 63 -8.79 16.80 -10.12
CA ILE A 63 -8.51 18.18 -9.67
C ILE A 63 -7.19 18.69 -10.27
N THR A 64 -6.20 17.84 -10.47
CA THR A 64 -4.93 18.17 -11.08
C THR A 64 -4.97 18.18 -12.62
N GLY A 65 -6.15 17.94 -13.21
CA GLY A 65 -6.35 17.96 -14.65
C GLY A 65 -5.87 16.69 -15.36
N GLU A 66 -5.72 15.59 -14.62
CA GLU A 66 -5.29 14.30 -15.16
C GLU A 66 -6.49 13.34 -15.27
N GLU A 67 -6.62 12.70 -16.43
CA GLU A 67 -7.66 11.69 -16.66
C GLU A 67 -7.11 10.29 -16.41
N LEU A 68 -7.38 9.74 -15.23
CA LEU A 68 -7.08 8.36 -14.91
C LEU A 68 -8.30 7.46 -15.20
N SER A 69 -8.07 6.36 -15.89
CA SER A 69 -9.07 5.29 -16.02
C SER A 69 -9.30 4.61 -14.66
N LEU A 70 -10.50 4.13 -14.41
CA LEU A 70 -10.79 3.32 -13.21
C LEU A 70 -9.84 2.13 -13.07
N THR A 71 -9.48 1.51 -14.18
CA THR A 71 -8.50 0.41 -14.21
C THR A 71 -7.12 0.85 -13.71
N ASP A 72 -6.70 2.06 -14.08
CA ASP A 72 -5.40 2.58 -13.65
C ASP A 72 -5.42 2.97 -12.17
N VAL A 73 -6.52 3.53 -11.69
CA VAL A 73 -6.73 3.80 -10.25
C VAL A 73 -6.61 2.51 -9.44
N ILE A 74 -7.27 1.44 -9.86
CA ILE A 74 -7.19 0.13 -9.19
C ILE A 74 -5.74 -0.38 -9.18
N LYS A 75 -5.04 -0.33 -10.32
CA LYS A 75 -3.64 -0.76 -10.40
C LYS A 75 -2.73 0.05 -9.48
N VAL A 76 -2.90 1.37 -9.42
CA VAL A 76 -2.11 2.26 -8.56
C VAL A 76 -2.36 1.93 -7.09
N VAL A 77 -3.62 1.79 -6.68
CA VAL A 77 -4.00 1.49 -5.30
C VAL A 77 -3.49 0.13 -4.87
N LEU A 78 -3.77 -0.92 -5.63
CA LEU A 78 -3.33 -2.28 -5.30
C LEU A 78 -1.80 -2.40 -5.28
N SER A 79 -1.11 -1.79 -6.24
CA SER A 79 0.35 -1.78 -6.28
C SER A 79 0.96 -1.06 -5.08
N ASN A 80 0.33 0.03 -4.62
CA ASN A 80 0.74 0.74 -3.42
C ASN A 80 0.71 -0.17 -2.19
N TYR A 81 -0.42 -0.81 -1.93
CA TYR A 81 -0.56 -1.69 -0.78
C TYR A 81 0.36 -2.91 -0.87
N PHE A 82 0.44 -3.53 -2.04
CA PHE A 82 1.30 -4.70 -2.26
C PHE A 82 2.78 -4.37 -2.01
N LEU A 83 3.29 -3.29 -2.60
CA LEU A 83 4.69 -2.90 -2.44
C LEU A 83 4.97 -2.31 -1.05
N ALA A 84 4.00 -1.65 -0.41
CA ALA A 84 4.12 -1.21 0.96
C ALA A 84 4.27 -2.38 1.95
N LEU A 85 3.57 -3.50 1.72
CA LEU A 85 3.68 -4.69 2.56
C LEU A 85 5.04 -5.40 2.42
N ILE A 86 5.64 -5.37 1.23
CA ILE A 86 6.91 -6.09 0.96
C ILE A 86 8.13 -5.25 1.35
N THR A 87 8.00 -3.91 1.39
CA THR A 87 9.13 -3.02 1.63
C THR A 87 9.18 -2.52 3.07
N PRO A 88 10.37 -2.48 3.68
CA PRO A 88 10.54 -1.93 5.02
C PRO A 88 10.11 -0.46 5.06
N GLY A 89 9.35 -0.09 6.08
CA GLY A 89 8.85 1.27 6.25
C GLY A 89 7.83 1.72 5.20
N ALA A 90 7.21 0.76 4.45
CA ALA A 90 6.19 1.02 3.42
C ALA A 90 6.64 1.98 2.28
N THR A 91 7.93 2.22 2.13
CA THR A 91 8.50 3.18 1.16
C THR A 91 8.22 2.80 -0.29
N GLY A 92 8.14 1.49 -0.58
CA GLY A 92 7.85 0.98 -1.93
C GLY A 92 6.47 1.35 -2.45
N GLY A 93 5.52 1.58 -1.57
CA GLY A 93 4.17 1.98 -1.95
C GLY A 93 4.13 3.31 -2.71
N ALA A 94 4.83 4.33 -2.21
CA ALA A 94 4.90 5.64 -2.87
C ALA A 94 5.59 5.54 -4.25
N ILE A 95 6.68 4.78 -4.33
CA ILE A 95 7.42 4.55 -5.58
C ILE A 95 6.52 3.84 -6.61
N ALA A 96 5.79 2.82 -6.17
CA ALA A 96 4.83 2.10 -7.02
C ALA A 96 3.77 3.05 -7.60
N GLN A 97 3.18 3.89 -6.76
CA GLN A 97 2.17 4.85 -7.21
C GLN A 97 2.72 5.75 -8.33
N VAL A 98 3.90 6.36 -8.14
CA VAL A 98 4.52 7.20 -9.17
C VAL A 98 4.75 6.43 -10.46
N MET A 99 5.26 5.19 -10.37
CA MET A 99 5.52 4.35 -11.54
C MET A 99 4.24 4.02 -12.33
N PHE A 100 3.19 3.61 -11.63
CA PHE A 100 1.94 3.24 -12.28
C PHE A 100 1.18 4.45 -12.83
N MET A 101 1.19 5.59 -12.13
CA MET A 101 0.63 6.84 -12.64
C MET A 101 1.39 7.34 -13.88
N ARG A 102 2.72 7.21 -13.90
CA ARG A 102 3.51 7.53 -15.08
C ARG A 102 3.16 6.63 -16.27
N ARG A 103 2.91 5.33 -16.04
CA ARG A 103 2.46 4.41 -17.10
C ARG A 103 1.06 4.76 -17.62
N ALA A 104 0.22 5.34 -16.79
CA ALA A 104 -1.09 5.85 -17.16
C ALA A 104 -1.04 7.23 -17.89
N GLY A 105 0.18 7.77 -18.14
CA GLY A 105 0.38 9.03 -18.86
C GLY A 105 0.53 10.26 -17.98
N VAL A 106 0.44 10.13 -16.65
CA VAL A 106 0.57 11.26 -15.73
C VAL A 106 2.04 11.66 -15.56
N PRO A 107 2.41 12.93 -15.73
CA PRO A 107 3.77 13.43 -15.50
C PRO A 107 4.25 13.15 -14.08
N VAL A 108 5.53 12.80 -13.91
CA VAL A 108 6.12 12.47 -12.60
C VAL A 108 5.91 13.58 -11.57
N ALA A 109 6.05 14.84 -11.96
CA ALA A 109 5.86 15.97 -11.08
C ALA A 109 4.43 16.02 -10.51
N ARG A 110 3.41 15.82 -11.34
CA ARG A 110 2.00 15.78 -10.91
C ARG A 110 1.69 14.53 -10.10
N SER A 111 2.23 13.38 -10.48
CA SER A 111 2.10 12.15 -9.70
C SER A 111 2.66 12.33 -8.29
N THR A 112 3.83 12.93 -8.16
CA THR A 112 4.45 13.21 -6.86
C THR A 112 3.61 14.18 -6.04
N LEU A 113 3.08 15.24 -6.66
CA LEU A 113 2.19 16.20 -6.00
C LEU A 113 0.93 15.51 -5.44
N ILE A 114 0.27 14.70 -6.26
CA ILE A 114 -0.94 13.95 -5.86
C ILE A 114 -0.63 13.05 -4.65
N ILE A 115 0.49 12.34 -4.68
CA ILE A 115 0.89 11.44 -3.59
C ILE A 115 1.22 12.22 -2.32
N LEU A 116 1.92 13.37 -2.42
CA LEU A 116 2.23 14.23 -1.28
C LEU A 116 0.95 14.76 -0.63
N VAL A 117 0.03 15.32 -1.42
CA VAL A 117 -1.27 15.82 -0.92
C VAL A 117 -2.04 14.69 -0.23
N ARG A 118 -2.08 13.50 -0.85
CA ARG A 118 -2.74 12.33 -0.27
C ARG A 118 -2.11 11.91 1.06
N THR A 119 -0.80 11.92 1.16
CA THR A 119 -0.07 11.59 2.39
C THR A 119 -0.34 12.61 3.49
N ILE A 120 -0.27 13.90 3.18
CA ILE A 120 -0.57 14.99 4.13
C ILE A 120 -2.01 14.87 4.65
N MET A 121 -2.97 14.64 3.77
CA MET A 121 -4.37 14.44 4.18
C MET A 121 -4.55 13.20 5.07
N SER A 122 -3.79 12.11 4.82
CA SER A 122 -3.85 10.92 5.68
C SER A 122 -3.24 11.19 7.06
N LEU A 123 -2.13 11.91 7.12
CA LEU A 123 -1.52 12.29 8.39
C LEU A 123 -2.39 13.28 9.19
N SER A 124 -3.06 14.21 8.52
CA SER A 124 -3.99 15.16 9.15
C SER A 124 -5.16 14.46 9.82
N LEU A 125 -5.68 13.37 9.23
CA LEU A 125 -6.76 12.58 9.83
C LEU A 125 -6.32 11.79 11.08
N ILE A 126 -5.03 11.50 11.22
CA ILE A 126 -4.50 10.79 12.40
C ILE A 126 -4.31 11.76 13.57
N HIS A 127 -4.20 13.07 13.30
CA HIS A 127 -3.96 14.09 14.33
C HIS A 127 -5.25 14.69 14.93
N ILE A 128 -6.42 14.31 14.43
CA ILE A 128 -7.73 14.70 14.98
C ILE A 128 -8.27 13.59 15.88
#